data_4e4d55586eddf99b64198a250dc65646
#
_entry.id   4e4d55586eddf99b64198a250dc65646
#
_cell.length_a   1.000
_cell.length_b   1.000
_cell.length_c   1.000
_cell.angle_alpha   90.00
_cell.angle_beta   90.00
_cell.angle_gamma   90.00
#
_symmetry.space_group_name_H-M   'P 1'
#
loop_
_entity.id
_entity.type
_entity.pdbx_description
1 polymer ?
#
loop_
_entity_poly.entity_id
_entity_poly.type
_entity_poly.pdbx_seq_one_letter_code
_entity_poly.pdbx_strand_id
1 'polypeptide(L)'
;MPDTNVVTTEIVEAIRQSSTEAKQLEAIIGRLLQVLTQNGFQVSVDVGAMAQSIYTRLDQTEKQAASVGTQLGQLEELLHTFSLITSTLELDQVLADVMDTVIRLTGAERAYLMLMDKQTNELDITVARNWDKENIAESEAVFSRSIVNQALKEGKAILETNAQENLQNVKSIVSNNLRSILCIPLALQGRNIGALYADNRITNDVFRREQIPLLTAFGTQAAIAIENARQFGAVKTDLENVRAELKSLQIELDRGHVEKQVSQITETDYFQRLASQANNMRRRADRGDANSE
;
A
#
# COMPACT_ATOMS: atom_id res chain seq x y z
N MET A 1 20.41 9.86 -12.68
CA MET A 1 20.18 11.28 -12.38
C MET A 1 20.96 11.58 -11.13
N PRO A 2 21.57 12.76 -10.96
CA PRO A 2 22.19 13.09 -9.69
C PRO A 2 21.12 13.00 -8.61
N ASP A 3 21.51 12.45 -7.46
CA ASP A 3 20.63 12.23 -6.31
C ASP A 3 20.03 13.58 -5.90
N THR A 4 18.72 13.77 -6.04
CA THR A 4 18.00 15.03 -5.74
C THR A 4 18.34 15.51 -4.32
N ASN A 5 18.59 14.57 -3.42
CA ASN A 5 18.99 14.80 -2.04
C ASN A 5 20.39 15.47 -1.94
N VAL A 6 21.32 15.10 -2.81
CA VAL A 6 22.67 15.70 -2.85
C VAL A 6 22.59 17.15 -3.33
N VAL A 7 21.86 17.41 -4.41
CA VAL A 7 21.70 18.76 -4.97
C VAL A 7 21.00 19.69 -3.99
N THR A 8 19.97 19.21 -3.30
CA THR A 8 19.23 20.00 -2.31
C THR A 8 20.10 20.33 -1.10
N THR A 9 20.93 19.38 -0.65
CA THR A 9 21.86 19.58 0.47
C THR A 9 22.94 20.59 0.10
N GLU A 10 23.48 20.53 -1.11
CA GLU A 10 24.47 21.51 -1.60
C GLU A 10 23.89 22.92 -1.68
N ILE A 11 22.66 23.08 -2.15
CA ILE A 11 21.97 24.38 -2.22
C ILE A 11 21.75 24.96 -0.81
N VAL A 12 21.25 24.15 0.12
CA VAL A 12 21.03 24.58 1.51
C VAL A 12 22.34 25.00 2.18
N GLU A 13 23.42 24.26 1.95
CA GLU A 13 24.74 24.59 2.52
C GLU A 13 25.34 25.89 1.91
N ALA A 14 25.17 26.08 0.60
CA ALA A 14 25.57 27.33 -0.06
C ALA A 14 24.81 28.56 0.47
N ILE A 15 23.50 28.42 0.70
CA ILE A 15 22.66 29.47 1.30
C ILE A 15 23.11 29.74 2.74
N ARG A 16 23.38 28.71 3.52
CA ARG A 16 23.86 28.81 4.91
C ARG A 16 25.20 29.55 4.98
N GLN A 17 26.14 29.22 4.09
CA GLN A 17 27.41 29.92 4.00
C GLN A 17 27.22 31.40 3.67
N SER A 18 26.36 31.71 2.67
CA SER A 18 26.04 33.12 2.30
C SER A 18 25.36 33.86 3.45
N SER A 19 24.49 33.23 4.21
CA SER A 19 23.85 33.80 5.40
C SER A 19 24.89 34.15 6.50
N THR A 20 25.86 33.26 6.70
CA THR A 20 26.93 33.45 7.67
C THR A 20 27.84 34.62 7.26
N GLU A 21 28.22 34.71 5.99
CA GLU A 21 29.00 35.80 5.43
C GLU A 21 28.28 37.17 5.52
N ALA A 22 26.95 37.16 5.21
CA ALA A 22 26.13 38.37 5.35
C ALA A 22 26.08 38.86 6.80
N LYS A 23 25.97 37.96 7.78
CA LYS A 23 26.01 38.29 9.22
C LYS A 23 27.36 38.90 9.66
N GLN A 24 28.47 38.36 9.13
CA GLN A 24 29.79 38.92 9.37
C GLN A 24 29.93 40.33 8.78
N LEU A 25 29.46 40.53 7.55
CA LEU A 25 29.42 41.83 6.89
C LEU A 25 28.58 42.86 7.67
N GLU A 26 27.40 42.47 8.14
CA GLU A 26 26.55 43.32 9.00
C GLU A 26 27.33 43.80 10.24
N ALA A 27 28.01 42.89 10.92
CA ALA A 27 28.79 43.21 12.12
C ALA A 27 29.98 44.14 11.83
N ILE A 28 30.65 43.97 10.69
CA ILE A 28 31.76 44.83 10.25
C ILE A 28 31.24 46.25 9.90
N ILE A 29 30.17 46.31 9.10
CA ILE A 29 29.53 47.57 8.72
C ILE A 29 29.03 48.32 9.96
N GLY A 30 28.40 47.63 10.92
CA GLY A 30 27.96 48.22 12.18
C GLY A 30 29.12 48.90 12.97
N ARG A 31 30.25 48.20 13.06
CA ARG A 31 31.46 48.75 13.72
C ARG A 31 32.02 49.94 12.97
N LEU A 32 32.11 49.90 11.65
CA LEU A 32 32.59 51.01 10.82
C LEU A 32 31.68 52.24 10.95
N LEU A 33 30.36 52.06 10.90
CA LEU A 33 29.39 53.15 11.10
C LEU A 33 29.51 53.77 12.48
N GLN A 34 29.75 52.96 13.52
CA GLN A 34 29.97 53.45 14.88
C GLN A 34 31.23 54.32 14.95
N VAL A 35 32.35 53.89 14.37
CA VAL A 35 33.61 54.64 14.34
C VAL A 35 33.44 55.94 13.54
N LEU A 36 32.77 55.91 12.39
CA LEU A 36 32.51 57.12 11.58
C LEU A 36 31.68 58.13 12.34
N THR A 37 30.61 57.70 13.01
CA THR A 37 29.74 58.58 13.80
C THR A 37 30.49 59.20 15.00
N GLN A 38 31.34 58.43 15.66
CA GLN A 38 32.16 58.92 16.77
C GLN A 38 33.18 59.99 16.31
N ASN A 39 33.62 59.93 15.04
CA ASN A 39 34.52 60.91 14.45
C ASN A 39 33.80 62.05 13.74
N GLY A 40 32.49 62.22 13.92
CA GLY A 40 31.73 63.38 13.40
C GLY A 40 31.28 63.25 11.93
N PHE A 41 31.46 62.07 11.32
CA PHE A 41 30.98 61.84 9.96
C PHE A 41 29.50 61.42 9.97
N GLN A 42 28.66 62.06 9.17
CA GLN A 42 27.29 61.70 8.92
C GLN A 42 27.21 60.81 7.66
N VAL A 43 26.71 59.58 7.80
CA VAL A 43 26.47 58.70 6.67
C VAL A 43 24.98 58.89 6.25
N SER A 44 24.77 59.38 5.04
CA SER A 44 23.42 59.72 4.51
C SER A 44 22.61 58.51 4.06
N VAL A 45 23.19 57.30 4.01
CA VAL A 45 22.52 56.07 3.63
C VAL A 45 22.54 55.13 4.83
N ASP A 46 21.41 54.57 5.19
CA ASP A 46 21.33 53.55 6.26
C ASP A 46 21.83 52.20 5.78
N VAL A 47 23.14 52.08 5.66
CA VAL A 47 23.84 50.87 5.22
C VAL A 47 23.62 49.75 6.22
N GLY A 48 23.41 50.09 7.51
CA GLY A 48 23.07 49.09 8.55
C GLY A 48 21.74 48.42 8.29
N ALA A 49 20.71 49.22 8.03
CA ALA A 49 19.39 48.65 7.71
C ALA A 49 19.39 47.82 6.41
N MET A 50 20.19 48.21 5.41
CA MET A 50 20.35 47.41 4.19
C MET A 50 21.05 46.07 4.48
N ALA A 51 22.12 46.06 5.24
CA ALA A 51 22.82 44.82 5.61
C ALA A 51 21.91 43.88 6.41
N GLN A 52 21.17 44.42 7.37
CA GLN A 52 20.19 43.65 8.16
C GLN A 52 19.06 43.08 7.29
N SER A 53 18.58 43.84 6.31
CA SER A 53 17.57 43.38 5.34
C SER A 53 18.07 42.19 4.50
N ILE A 54 19.31 42.26 4.03
CA ILE A 54 19.96 41.18 3.27
C ILE A 54 20.09 39.94 4.14
N TYR A 55 20.60 40.08 5.35
CA TYR A 55 20.71 38.94 6.30
C TYR A 55 19.37 38.30 6.58
N THR A 56 18.32 39.08 6.87
CA THR A 56 16.97 38.57 7.16
C THR A 56 16.40 37.81 5.97
N ARG A 57 16.60 38.30 4.75
CA ARG A 57 16.16 37.62 3.53
C ARG A 57 16.91 36.31 3.31
N LEU A 58 18.20 36.27 3.53
CA LEU A 58 18.99 35.03 3.41
C LEU A 58 18.60 33.99 4.46
N ASP A 59 18.37 34.39 5.71
CA ASP A 59 17.89 33.49 6.78
C ASP A 59 16.51 32.91 6.45
N GLN A 60 15.60 33.74 5.89
CA GLN A 60 14.31 33.25 5.42
C GLN A 60 14.43 32.26 4.25
N THR A 61 15.35 32.56 3.31
CA THR A 61 15.59 31.68 2.15
C THR A 61 16.22 30.34 2.58
N GLU A 62 17.13 30.36 3.56
CA GLU A 62 17.70 29.13 4.14
C GLU A 62 16.59 28.24 4.74
N LYS A 63 15.71 28.82 5.56
CA LYS A 63 14.57 28.11 6.16
C LYS A 63 13.62 27.54 5.11
N GLN A 64 13.32 28.31 4.08
CA GLN A 64 12.47 27.85 2.97
C GLN A 64 13.15 26.72 2.18
N ALA A 65 14.42 26.85 1.85
CA ALA A 65 15.17 25.82 1.13
C ALA A 65 15.25 24.51 1.93
N ALA A 66 15.50 24.58 3.24
CA ALA A 66 15.49 23.42 4.11
C ALA A 66 14.12 22.73 4.16
N SER A 67 13.02 23.52 4.19
CA SER A 67 11.67 23.00 4.15
C SER A 67 11.38 22.29 2.83
N VAL A 68 11.76 22.89 1.69
CA VAL A 68 11.60 22.28 0.36
C VAL A 68 12.42 20.98 0.26
N GLY A 69 13.65 20.97 0.78
CA GLY A 69 14.48 19.76 0.83
C GLY A 69 13.80 18.61 1.59
N THR A 70 13.21 18.92 2.74
CA THR A 70 12.45 17.93 3.52
C THR A 70 11.24 17.39 2.75
N GLN A 71 10.50 18.28 2.07
CA GLN A 71 9.34 17.89 1.27
C GLN A 71 9.73 17.01 0.07
N LEU A 72 10.84 17.33 -0.61
CA LEU A 72 11.36 16.52 -1.70
C LEU A 72 11.79 15.13 -1.22
N GLY A 73 12.49 15.03 -0.10
CA GLY A 73 12.85 13.73 0.49
C GLY A 73 11.63 12.88 0.84
N GLN A 74 10.59 13.49 1.39
CA GLN A 74 9.32 12.82 1.66
C GLN A 74 8.63 12.35 0.36
N LEU A 75 8.68 13.15 -0.70
CA LEU A 75 8.12 12.78 -2.00
C LEU A 75 8.89 11.63 -2.65
N GLU A 76 10.21 11.62 -2.57
CA GLU A 76 11.04 10.50 -3.07
C GLU A 76 10.75 9.21 -2.31
N GLU A 77 10.63 9.27 -0.99
CA GLU A 77 10.24 8.12 -0.17
C GLU A 77 8.86 7.59 -0.54
N LEU A 78 7.90 8.48 -0.82
CA LEU A 78 6.58 8.10 -1.33
C LEU A 78 6.65 7.40 -2.68
N LEU A 79 7.37 7.98 -3.65
CA LEU A 79 7.51 7.41 -4.99
C LEU A 79 8.17 6.03 -4.93
N HIS A 80 9.19 5.87 -4.09
CA HIS A 80 9.81 4.58 -3.87
C HIS A 80 8.82 3.57 -3.27
N THR A 81 8.07 3.98 -2.27
CA THR A 81 7.05 3.16 -1.61
C THR A 81 5.93 2.77 -2.57
N PHE A 82 5.48 3.69 -3.42
CA PHE A 82 4.47 3.39 -4.45
C PHE A 82 4.99 2.38 -5.48
N SER A 83 6.25 2.48 -5.86
CA SER A 83 6.89 1.51 -6.77
C SER A 83 6.87 0.09 -6.18
N LEU A 84 7.11 -0.05 -4.89
CA LEU A 84 7.06 -1.36 -4.21
C LEU A 84 5.64 -1.95 -4.21
N ILE A 85 4.64 -1.17 -3.80
CA ILE A 85 3.24 -1.63 -3.69
C ILE A 85 2.65 -1.99 -5.06
N THR A 86 3.07 -1.30 -6.12
CA THR A 86 2.57 -1.54 -7.48
C THR A 86 3.39 -2.57 -8.27
N SER A 87 4.45 -3.13 -7.68
CA SER A 87 5.35 -4.08 -8.35
C SER A 87 4.75 -5.48 -8.56
N THR A 88 3.70 -5.82 -7.82
CA THR A 88 3.01 -7.11 -7.89
C THR A 88 1.50 -6.93 -8.07
N LEU A 89 0.86 -7.94 -8.65
CA LEU A 89 -0.59 -8.06 -8.76
C LEU A 89 -1.15 -9.19 -7.88
N GLU A 90 -0.30 -9.84 -7.09
CA GLU A 90 -0.74 -10.84 -6.13
C GLU A 90 -1.28 -10.12 -4.88
N LEU A 91 -2.58 -10.30 -4.61
CA LEU A 91 -3.30 -9.54 -3.57
C LEU A 91 -2.65 -9.66 -2.18
N ASP A 92 -2.28 -10.87 -1.78
CA ASP A 92 -1.68 -11.12 -0.45
C ASP A 92 -0.36 -10.36 -0.27
N GLN A 93 0.45 -10.26 -1.34
CA GLN A 93 1.70 -9.51 -1.31
C GLN A 93 1.44 -8.00 -1.23
N VAL A 94 0.49 -7.48 -2.03
CA VAL A 94 0.09 -6.07 -1.97
C VAL A 94 -0.38 -5.68 -0.58
N LEU A 95 -1.23 -6.51 0.03
CA LEU A 95 -1.74 -6.28 1.39
C LEU A 95 -0.60 -6.26 2.42
N ALA A 96 0.35 -7.20 2.31
CA ALA A 96 1.52 -7.27 3.16
C ALA A 96 2.40 -6.02 3.04
N ASP A 97 2.71 -5.59 1.81
CA ASP A 97 3.55 -4.42 1.53
C ASP A 97 2.91 -3.12 2.02
N VAL A 98 1.59 -2.99 1.87
CA VAL A 98 0.82 -1.86 2.41
C VAL A 98 0.95 -1.81 3.94
N MET A 99 0.77 -2.93 4.63
CA MET A 99 0.83 -3.00 6.08
C MET A 99 2.22 -2.71 6.63
N ASP A 100 3.26 -3.33 6.04
CA ASP A 100 4.65 -3.10 6.43
C ASP A 100 5.06 -1.64 6.25
N THR A 101 4.58 -1.03 5.16
CA THR A 101 4.86 0.37 4.88
C THR A 101 4.20 1.29 5.88
N VAL A 102 2.93 1.06 6.23
CA VAL A 102 2.25 1.90 7.22
C VAL A 102 2.92 1.83 8.57
N ILE A 103 3.24 0.62 9.06
CA ILE A 103 3.95 0.45 10.32
C ILE A 103 5.28 1.20 10.30
N ARG A 104 6.06 1.09 9.21
CA ARG A 104 7.34 1.78 9.04
C ARG A 104 7.19 3.30 8.99
N LEU A 105 6.21 3.84 8.27
CA LEU A 105 5.99 5.29 8.13
C LEU A 105 5.45 5.92 9.41
N THR A 106 4.66 5.18 10.18
CA THR A 106 3.96 5.73 11.36
C THR A 106 4.62 5.37 12.67
N GLY A 107 5.42 4.30 12.74
CA GLY A 107 5.90 3.74 14.00
C GLY A 107 4.78 3.13 14.86
N ALA A 108 3.67 2.71 14.25
CA ALA A 108 2.53 2.11 14.93
C ALA A 108 2.92 0.80 15.62
N GLU A 109 2.34 0.54 16.79
CA GLU A 109 2.45 -0.77 17.46
C GLU A 109 1.68 -1.84 16.68
N ARG A 110 0.49 -1.45 16.15
CA ARG A 110 -0.38 -2.34 15.40
C ARG A 110 -1.04 -1.59 14.24
N ALA A 111 -1.32 -2.30 13.18
CA ALA A 111 -2.07 -1.79 12.05
C ALA A 111 -3.09 -2.83 11.56
N TYR A 112 -4.21 -2.35 11.05
CA TYR A 112 -5.33 -3.14 10.53
C TYR A 112 -5.73 -2.58 9.18
N LEU A 113 -5.78 -3.44 8.18
CA LEU A 113 -6.36 -3.15 6.90
C LEU A 113 -7.75 -3.77 6.84
N MET A 114 -8.74 -2.94 6.68
CA MET A 114 -10.13 -3.33 6.58
C MET A 114 -10.64 -3.02 5.20
N LEU A 115 -11.27 -3.98 4.55
CA LEU A 115 -11.83 -3.80 3.21
C LEU A 115 -13.34 -4.05 3.22
N MET A 116 -14.05 -3.25 2.42
CA MET A 116 -15.48 -3.43 2.22
C MET A 116 -15.73 -4.67 1.37
N ASP A 117 -16.59 -5.55 1.85
CA ASP A 117 -17.14 -6.63 1.04
C ASP A 117 -18.09 -6.05 -0.01
N LYS A 118 -17.95 -6.50 -1.26
CA LYS A 118 -18.73 -5.95 -2.40
C LYS A 118 -20.20 -6.39 -2.39
N GLN A 119 -20.51 -7.49 -1.70
CA GLN A 119 -21.88 -8.07 -1.67
C GLN A 119 -22.65 -7.59 -0.44
N THR A 120 -22.03 -7.67 0.73
CA THR A 120 -22.66 -7.31 2.02
C THR A 120 -22.51 -5.84 2.35
N ASN A 121 -21.54 -5.15 1.74
CA ASN A 121 -21.15 -3.78 2.09
C ASN A 121 -20.72 -3.64 3.57
N GLU A 122 -20.30 -4.73 4.18
CA GLU A 122 -19.73 -4.76 5.52
C GLU A 122 -18.21 -4.56 5.45
N LEU A 123 -17.66 -4.04 6.53
CA LEU A 123 -16.22 -3.78 6.64
C LEU A 123 -15.56 -4.89 7.44
N ASP A 124 -14.73 -5.69 6.77
CA ASP A 124 -14.05 -6.83 7.35
C ASP A 124 -12.54 -6.57 7.50
N ILE A 125 -11.97 -7.07 8.60
CA ILE A 125 -10.51 -7.06 8.77
C ILE A 125 -9.90 -8.06 7.78
N THR A 126 -9.17 -7.54 6.80
CA THR A 126 -8.51 -8.38 5.80
C THR A 126 -7.10 -8.76 6.25
N VAL A 127 -6.36 -7.82 6.85
CA VAL A 127 -5.02 -8.05 7.40
C VAL A 127 -4.86 -7.27 8.69
N ALA A 128 -4.26 -7.89 9.70
CA ALA A 128 -3.86 -7.27 10.95
C ALA A 128 -2.40 -7.62 11.25
N ARG A 129 -1.56 -6.63 11.55
CA ARG A 129 -0.13 -6.80 11.82
C ARG A 129 0.35 -5.98 12.99
N ASN A 130 1.36 -6.51 13.70
CA ASN A 130 2.11 -5.78 14.72
C ASN A 130 3.43 -5.21 14.14
N TRP A 131 4.15 -4.46 14.96
CA TRP A 131 5.43 -3.84 14.60
C TRP A 131 6.55 -4.85 14.26
N ASP A 132 6.46 -6.10 14.78
CA ASP A 132 7.37 -7.20 14.46
C ASP A 132 7.01 -7.90 13.14
N LYS A 133 6.02 -7.37 12.41
CA LYS A 133 5.48 -7.91 11.15
C LYS A 133 4.79 -9.27 11.31
N GLU A 134 4.35 -9.61 12.51
CA GLU A 134 3.57 -10.80 12.77
C GLU A 134 2.08 -10.50 12.53
N ASN A 135 1.37 -11.50 12.01
CA ASN A 135 -0.07 -11.40 11.83
C ASN A 135 -0.78 -11.54 13.18
N ILE A 136 -1.70 -10.62 13.44
CA ILE A 136 -2.59 -10.65 14.61
C ILE A 136 -3.81 -11.49 14.24
N ALA A 137 -4.17 -12.45 15.07
CA ALA A 137 -5.39 -13.24 14.85
C ALA A 137 -6.62 -12.32 14.93
N GLU A 138 -7.65 -12.58 14.12
CA GLU A 138 -8.87 -11.77 14.09
C GLU A 138 -9.56 -11.71 15.46
N SER A 139 -9.51 -12.79 16.24
CA SER A 139 -10.05 -12.87 17.59
C SER A 139 -9.33 -11.95 18.60
N GLU A 140 -8.09 -11.55 18.28
CA GLU A 140 -7.25 -10.66 19.09
C GLU A 140 -7.25 -9.22 18.56
N ALA A 141 -7.91 -9.00 17.42
CA ALA A 141 -7.98 -7.69 16.79
C ALA A 141 -8.83 -6.74 17.62
N VAL A 142 -8.19 -5.69 18.12
CA VAL A 142 -8.81 -4.68 18.96
C VAL A 142 -8.63 -3.32 18.31
N PHE A 143 -9.72 -2.68 17.93
CA PHE A 143 -9.71 -1.36 17.29
C PHE A 143 -10.96 -0.55 17.68
N SER A 144 -10.95 0.75 17.38
CA SER A 144 -12.10 1.61 17.62
C SER A 144 -13.03 1.69 16.42
N ARG A 145 -14.13 0.93 16.45
CA ARG A 145 -15.15 0.96 15.36
C ARG A 145 -15.73 2.35 15.13
N SER A 146 -15.89 3.16 16.19
CA SER A 146 -16.42 4.53 16.05
C SER A 146 -15.49 5.42 15.23
N ILE A 147 -14.18 5.34 15.45
CA ILE A 147 -13.18 6.10 14.68
C ILE A 147 -13.16 5.65 13.22
N VAL A 148 -13.21 4.34 12.97
CA VAL A 148 -13.25 3.81 11.59
C VAL A 148 -14.51 4.28 10.87
N ASN A 149 -15.68 4.15 11.48
CA ASN A 149 -16.94 4.60 10.89
C ASN A 149 -16.96 6.12 10.64
N GLN A 150 -16.39 6.90 11.55
CA GLN A 150 -16.26 8.34 11.37
C GLN A 150 -15.35 8.68 10.19
N ALA A 151 -14.16 8.06 10.08
CA ALA A 151 -13.23 8.27 8.97
C ALA A 151 -13.88 7.95 7.62
N LEU A 152 -14.60 6.82 7.54
CA LEU A 152 -15.32 6.43 6.33
C LEU A 152 -16.46 7.39 5.99
N LYS A 153 -17.21 7.86 6.98
CA LYS A 153 -18.32 8.79 6.79
C LYS A 153 -17.86 10.18 6.33
N GLU A 154 -16.76 10.67 6.92
CA GLU A 154 -16.20 11.99 6.62
C GLU A 154 -15.32 11.96 5.36
N GLY A 155 -14.84 10.79 4.93
CA GLY A 155 -13.88 10.62 3.84
C GLY A 155 -12.53 11.29 4.13
N LYS A 156 -12.17 11.41 5.41
CA LYS A 156 -10.96 12.10 5.87
C LYS A 156 -10.19 11.26 6.87
N ALA A 157 -8.86 11.43 6.87
CA ALA A 157 -8.04 10.82 7.90
C ALA A 157 -8.37 11.39 9.28
N ILE A 158 -8.48 10.52 10.27
CA ILE A 158 -8.68 10.87 11.68
C ILE A 158 -7.41 10.54 12.44
N LEU A 159 -6.95 11.49 13.22
CA LEU A 159 -5.78 11.38 14.07
C LEU A 159 -6.15 11.79 15.50
N GLU A 160 -5.95 10.85 16.43
CA GLU A 160 -6.08 11.08 17.87
C GLU A 160 -4.75 10.78 18.57
N THR A 161 -4.08 11.81 19.06
CA THR A 161 -2.73 11.70 19.64
C THR A 161 -2.77 11.38 21.13
N ASN A 162 -3.88 11.71 21.81
CA ASN A 162 -4.16 11.39 23.21
C ASN A 162 -5.58 10.85 23.34
N ALA A 163 -5.81 9.65 22.77
CA ALA A 163 -7.15 9.10 22.63
C ALA A 163 -7.85 8.83 23.99
N GLN A 164 -7.10 8.51 25.03
CA GLN A 164 -7.67 8.26 26.36
C GLN A 164 -8.26 9.53 27.03
N GLU A 165 -7.60 10.67 26.84
CA GLU A 165 -8.09 11.93 27.40
C GLU A 165 -9.19 12.55 26.54
N ASN A 166 -9.03 12.51 25.22
CA ASN A 166 -9.95 13.15 24.28
C ASN A 166 -11.25 12.37 24.09
N LEU A 167 -11.23 11.05 24.24
CA LEU A 167 -12.33 10.14 23.92
C LEU A 167 -12.72 9.23 25.10
N GLN A 168 -12.78 9.78 26.32
CA GLN A 168 -13.11 9.06 27.55
C GLN A 168 -14.47 8.33 27.51
N ASN A 169 -15.39 8.78 26.68
CA ASN A 169 -16.72 8.20 26.54
C ASN A 169 -16.76 7.02 25.55
N VAL A 170 -15.68 6.74 24.82
CA VAL A 170 -15.60 5.66 23.84
C VAL A 170 -15.08 4.40 24.52
N LYS A 171 -15.99 3.47 24.84
CA LYS A 171 -15.66 2.24 25.56
C LYS A 171 -14.48 1.47 24.96
N SER A 172 -14.41 1.34 23.64
CA SER A 172 -13.33 0.61 22.96
C SER A 172 -11.95 1.23 23.16
N ILE A 173 -11.86 2.53 23.36
CA ILE A 173 -10.60 3.24 23.60
C ILE A 173 -10.11 3.02 25.02
N VAL A 174 -11.02 3.21 25.97
CA VAL A 174 -10.70 3.07 27.41
C VAL A 174 -10.40 1.61 27.78
N SER A 175 -11.26 0.67 27.35
CA SER A 175 -11.10 -0.76 27.69
C SER A 175 -9.85 -1.39 27.06
N ASN A 176 -9.37 -0.86 25.95
CA ASN A 176 -8.24 -1.42 25.22
C ASN A 176 -6.95 -0.60 25.36
N ASN A 177 -6.96 0.40 26.21
CA ASN A 177 -5.81 1.24 26.54
C ASN A 177 -5.19 1.95 25.32
N LEU A 178 -6.02 2.35 24.32
CA LEU A 178 -5.56 3.00 23.11
C LEU A 178 -5.11 4.43 23.42
N ARG A 179 -3.86 4.76 23.11
CA ARG A 179 -3.26 6.08 23.39
C ARG A 179 -3.18 6.96 22.15
N SER A 180 -2.68 6.43 21.08
CA SER A 180 -2.64 7.12 19.77
C SER A 180 -3.37 6.30 18.74
N ILE A 181 -4.20 6.95 17.92
CA ILE A 181 -4.99 6.32 16.87
C ILE A 181 -4.85 7.11 15.58
N LEU A 182 -4.64 6.41 14.48
CA LEU A 182 -4.69 6.93 13.13
C LEU A 182 -5.63 6.08 12.30
N CYS A 183 -6.57 6.69 11.60
CA CYS A 183 -7.44 6.00 10.66
C CYS A 183 -7.49 6.76 9.33
N ILE A 184 -7.18 6.08 8.24
CA ILE A 184 -7.14 6.64 6.88
C ILE A 184 -8.16 5.89 6.04
N PRO A 185 -9.18 6.56 5.48
CA PRO A 185 -10.10 5.93 4.55
C PRO A 185 -9.39 5.60 3.24
N LEU A 186 -9.59 4.38 2.74
CA LEU A 186 -9.13 3.94 1.43
C LEU A 186 -10.20 4.27 0.41
N ALA A 187 -10.01 5.37 -0.32
CA ALA A 187 -10.98 5.85 -1.28
C ALA A 187 -10.46 5.71 -2.72
N LEU A 188 -11.33 5.20 -3.59
CA LEU A 188 -11.09 5.08 -5.02
C LEU A 188 -12.24 5.73 -5.79
N GLN A 189 -11.94 6.76 -6.60
CA GLN A 189 -12.92 7.49 -7.40
C GLN A 189 -14.14 7.99 -6.59
N GLY A 190 -13.89 8.50 -5.37
CA GLY A 190 -14.92 9.02 -4.48
C GLY A 190 -15.72 7.97 -3.70
N ARG A 191 -15.41 6.68 -3.86
CA ARG A 191 -16.02 5.59 -3.10
C ARG A 191 -15.02 5.01 -2.11
N ASN A 192 -15.42 4.83 -0.86
CA ASN A 192 -14.60 4.13 0.11
C ASN A 192 -14.61 2.63 -0.20
N ILE A 193 -13.42 2.02 -0.32
CA ILE A 193 -13.22 0.57 -0.50
C ILE A 193 -12.74 -0.09 0.79
N GLY A 194 -12.41 0.69 1.81
CA GLY A 194 -11.91 0.21 3.07
C GLY A 194 -11.34 1.31 3.95
N ALA A 195 -10.63 0.92 4.99
CA ALA A 195 -9.90 1.79 5.89
C ALA A 195 -8.58 1.15 6.33
N LEU A 196 -7.59 1.99 6.52
CA LEU A 196 -6.34 1.65 7.15
C LEU A 196 -6.36 2.24 8.55
N TYR A 197 -6.30 1.40 9.56
CA TYR A 197 -6.29 1.78 10.96
C TYR A 197 -4.95 1.42 11.58
N ALA A 198 -4.39 2.31 12.37
CA ALA A 198 -3.17 2.07 13.13
C ALA A 198 -3.31 2.61 14.56
N ASP A 199 -2.77 1.91 15.53
CA ASP A 199 -2.80 2.35 16.92
C ASP A 199 -1.49 2.10 17.68
N ASN A 200 -1.39 2.78 18.83
CA ASN A 200 -0.34 2.55 19.81
C ASN A 200 -0.94 2.61 21.20
N ARG A 201 -0.65 1.58 22.02
CA ARG A 201 -1.10 1.46 23.40
C ARG A 201 -0.05 1.88 24.43
N ILE A 202 1.19 2.01 23.99
CA ILE A 202 2.35 2.25 24.83
C ILE A 202 2.61 3.74 24.96
N THR A 203 2.59 4.46 23.85
CA THR A 203 3.04 5.85 23.78
C THR A 203 1.95 6.76 23.21
N ASN A 204 1.80 7.95 23.81
CA ASN A 204 1.01 9.04 23.24
C ASN A 204 1.81 9.74 22.13
N ASP A 205 1.14 10.52 21.27
CA ASP A 205 1.75 11.38 20.26
C ASP A 205 2.71 10.68 19.27
N VAL A 206 2.47 9.38 18.99
CA VAL A 206 3.26 8.62 18.02
C VAL A 206 3.01 9.15 16.61
N PHE A 207 1.76 9.48 16.29
CA PHE A 207 1.36 9.97 14.97
C PHE A 207 1.36 11.51 14.96
N ARG A 208 1.87 12.09 13.87
CA ARG A 208 1.99 13.55 13.72
C ARG A 208 1.04 14.07 12.66
N ARG A 209 0.45 15.25 12.90
CA ARG A 209 -0.48 15.88 11.95
C ARG A 209 0.16 16.20 10.60
N GLU A 210 1.44 16.52 10.59
CA GLU A 210 2.22 16.81 9.39
C GLU A 210 2.35 15.58 8.47
N GLN A 211 2.17 14.37 8.99
CA GLN A 211 2.20 13.13 8.22
C GLN A 211 0.87 12.82 7.51
N ILE A 212 -0.25 13.48 7.91
CA ILE A 212 -1.58 13.18 7.36
C ILE A 212 -1.64 13.31 5.83
N PRO A 213 -1.11 14.36 5.19
CA PRO A 213 -1.14 14.47 3.73
C PRO A 213 -0.41 13.32 3.04
N LEU A 214 0.77 12.97 3.55
CA LEU A 214 1.59 11.87 3.07
C LEU A 214 0.84 10.52 3.17
N LEU A 215 0.30 10.24 4.35
CA LEU A 215 -0.42 9.00 4.64
C LEU A 215 -1.76 8.90 3.89
N THR A 216 -2.42 10.04 3.63
CA THR A 216 -3.64 10.08 2.80
C THR A 216 -3.31 9.78 1.34
N ALA A 217 -2.22 10.34 0.81
CA ALA A 217 -1.74 10.02 -0.54
C ALA A 217 -1.35 8.54 -0.65
N PHE A 218 -0.66 8.01 0.36
CA PHE A 218 -0.35 6.59 0.47
C PHE A 218 -1.61 5.72 0.48
N GLY A 219 -2.61 6.06 1.29
CA GLY A 219 -3.89 5.35 1.35
C GLY A 219 -4.61 5.32 0.00
N THR A 220 -4.54 6.41 -0.77
CA THR A 220 -5.10 6.45 -2.12
C THR A 220 -4.38 5.48 -3.07
N GLN A 221 -3.06 5.44 -3.03
CA GLN A 221 -2.28 4.51 -3.86
C GLN A 221 -2.47 3.05 -3.42
N ALA A 222 -2.52 2.80 -2.12
CA ALA A 222 -2.86 1.48 -1.59
C ALA A 222 -4.25 1.02 -2.07
N ALA A 223 -5.24 1.90 -2.08
CA ALA A 223 -6.57 1.60 -2.60
C ALA A 223 -6.53 1.19 -4.08
N ILE A 224 -5.76 1.91 -4.91
CA ILE A 224 -5.58 1.60 -6.33
C ILE A 224 -4.89 0.23 -6.50
N ALA A 225 -3.80 -0.01 -5.79
CA ALA A 225 -3.04 -1.26 -5.88
C ALA A 225 -3.88 -2.47 -5.44
N ILE A 226 -4.61 -2.35 -4.34
CA ILE A 226 -5.49 -3.40 -3.82
C ILE A 226 -6.62 -3.72 -4.82
N GLU A 227 -7.28 -2.69 -5.38
CA GLU A 227 -8.37 -2.93 -6.34
C GLU A 227 -7.84 -3.54 -7.65
N ASN A 228 -6.66 -3.10 -8.12
CA ASN A 228 -6.00 -3.70 -9.29
C ASN A 228 -5.66 -5.18 -9.04
N ALA A 229 -5.11 -5.52 -7.88
CA ALA A 229 -4.79 -6.90 -7.52
C ALA A 229 -6.04 -7.77 -7.40
N ARG A 230 -7.13 -7.23 -6.81
CA ARG A 230 -8.44 -7.93 -6.75
C ARG A 230 -9.01 -8.19 -8.15
N GLN A 231 -8.97 -7.21 -9.04
CA GLN A 231 -9.45 -7.36 -10.42
C GLN A 231 -8.60 -8.37 -11.19
N PHE A 232 -7.29 -8.31 -11.04
CA PHE A 232 -6.39 -9.27 -11.67
C PHE A 232 -6.65 -10.70 -11.18
N GLY A 233 -6.81 -10.90 -9.87
CA GLY A 233 -7.16 -12.19 -9.27
C GLY A 233 -8.47 -12.76 -9.83
N ALA A 234 -9.51 -11.92 -9.95
CA ALA A 234 -10.79 -12.32 -10.53
C ALA A 234 -10.64 -12.77 -11.99
N VAL A 235 -9.96 -11.97 -12.82
CA VAL A 235 -9.71 -12.32 -14.24
C VAL A 235 -8.89 -13.60 -14.37
N LYS A 236 -7.89 -13.80 -13.51
CA LYS A 236 -7.07 -15.03 -13.49
C LYS A 236 -7.94 -16.26 -13.19
N THR A 237 -8.81 -16.18 -12.18
CA THR A 237 -9.73 -17.25 -11.82
C THR A 237 -10.71 -17.57 -12.96
N ASP A 238 -11.31 -16.55 -13.59
CA ASP A 238 -12.21 -16.72 -14.73
C ASP A 238 -11.49 -17.38 -15.90
N LEU A 239 -10.26 -16.99 -16.19
CA LEU A 239 -9.44 -17.59 -17.24
C LEU A 239 -9.13 -19.06 -16.95
N GLU A 240 -8.83 -19.40 -15.71
CA GLU A 240 -8.59 -20.80 -15.29
C GLU A 240 -9.86 -21.64 -15.43
N ASN A 241 -11.01 -21.12 -15.07
CA ASN A 241 -12.32 -21.78 -15.24
C ASN A 241 -12.63 -22.03 -16.71
N VAL A 242 -12.50 -21.03 -17.58
CA VAL A 242 -12.68 -21.17 -19.04
C VAL A 242 -11.74 -22.19 -19.65
N ARG A 243 -10.46 -22.20 -19.23
CA ARG A 243 -9.48 -23.20 -19.68
C ARG A 243 -9.86 -24.62 -19.26
N ALA A 244 -10.35 -24.79 -18.02
CA ALA A 244 -10.82 -26.08 -17.53
C ALA A 244 -12.05 -26.58 -18.34
N GLU A 245 -12.99 -25.68 -18.64
CA GLU A 245 -14.17 -26.00 -19.45
C GLU A 245 -13.77 -26.39 -20.89
N LEU A 246 -12.91 -25.62 -21.54
CA LEU A 246 -12.40 -25.95 -22.87
C LEU A 246 -11.72 -27.31 -22.90
N LYS A 247 -10.92 -27.65 -21.87
CA LYS A 247 -10.27 -28.95 -21.77
C LYS A 247 -11.28 -30.09 -21.63
N SER A 248 -12.35 -29.89 -20.86
CA SER A 248 -13.41 -30.89 -20.69
C SER A 248 -14.18 -31.15 -21.99
N LEU A 249 -14.53 -30.09 -22.73
CA LEU A 249 -15.16 -30.16 -24.04
C LEU A 249 -14.29 -30.86 -25.07
N GLN A 250 -12.98 -30.61 -25.05
CA GLN A 250 -12.02 -31.26 -25.96
C GLN A 250 -11.98 -32.78 -25.70
N ILE A 251 -11.96 -33.19 -24.42
CA ILE A 251 -12.02 -34.62 -24.05
C ILE A 251 -13.34 -35.28 -24.51
N GLU A 252 -14.47 -34.59 -24.39
CA GLU A 252 -15.76 -35.10 -24.87
C GLU A 252 -15.78 -35.27 -26.39
N LEU A 253 -15.27 -34.30 -27.14
CA LEU A 253 -15.13 -34.38 -28.60
C LEU A 253 -14.24 -35.54 -29.02
N ASP A 254 -13.09 -35.72 -28.39
CA ASP A 254 -12.17 -36.83 -28.66
C ASP A 254 -12.83 -38.18 -28.38
N ARG A 255 -13.58 -38.32 -27.28
CA ARG A 255 -14.37 -39.53 -26.97
C ARG A 255 -15.41 -39.80 -28.06
N GLY A 256 -16.19 -38.79 -28.46
CA GLY A 256 -17.17 -38.92 -29.51
C GLY A 256 -16.57 -39.34 -30.85
N HIS A 257 -15.36 -38.84 -31.18
CA HIS A 257 -14.62 -39.28 -32.36
C HIS A 257 -14.17 -40.73 -32.28
N VAL A 258 -13.61 -41.16 -31.15
CA VAL A 258 -13.19 -42.54 -30.89
C VAL A 258 -14.40 -43.49 -30.94
N GLU A 259 -15.52 -43.18 -30.29
CA GLU A 259 -16.71 -43.97 -30.35
C GLU A 259 -17.28 -44.13 -31.74
N LYS A 260 -17.31 -43.05 -32.57
CA LYS A 260 -17.68 -43.10 -33.97
C LYS A 260 -16.76 -44.00 -34.80
N GLN A 261 -15.46 -43.92 -34.59
CA GLN A 261 -14.48 -44.75 -35.30
C GLN A 261 -14.64 -46.23 -34.90
N VAL A 262 -14.83 -46.52 -33.63
CA VAL A 262 -15.06 -47.88 -33.12
C VAL A 262 -16.36 -48.43 -33.68
N SER A 263 -17.47 -47.66 -33.68
CA SER A 263 -18.74 -48.07 -34.28
C SER A 263 -18.60 -48.39 -35.76
N GLN A 264 -17.94 -47.52 -36.54
CA GLN A 264 -17.68 -47.73 -37.97
C GLN A 264 -16.89 -49.01 -38.26
N ILE A 265 -15.94 -49.38 -37.38
CA ILE A 265 -15.15 -50.61 -37.51
C ILE A 265 -15.96 -51.81 -37.10
N THR A 266 -16.68 -51.75 -36.01
CA THR A 266 -17.47 -52.89 -35.44
C THR A 266 -18.70 -53.21 -36.26
N GLU A 267 -19.26 -52.25 -36.97
CA GLU A 267 -20.43 -52.43 -37.84
C GLU A 267 -20.06 -52.99 -39.22
N THR A 268 -18.77 -53.10 -39.57
CA THR A 268 -18.35 -53.71 -40.83
C THR A 268 -18.67 -55.20 -40.88
N ASP A 269 -19.20 -55.68 -42.02
CA ASP A 269 -19.46 -57.11 -42.26
C ASP A 269 -18.27 -58.01 -41.94
N TYR A 270 -17.08 -57.50 -42.16
CA TYR A 270 -15.83 -58.19 -41.83
C TYR A 270 -15.65 -58.44 -40.34
N PHE A 271 -15.84 -57.39 -39.55
CA PHE A 271 -15.72 -57.50 -38.07
C PHE A 271 -16.83 -58.38 -37.45
N GLN A 272 -18.05 -58.30 -37.92
CA GLN A 272 -19.15 -59.17 -37.50
C GLN A 272 -18.89 -60.65 -37.81
N ARG A 273 -18.31 -60.94 -38.94
CA ARG A 273 -17.86 -62.29 -39.29
C ARG A 273 -16.77 -62.80 -38.38
N LEU A 274 -15.75 -61.97 -38.13
CA LEU A 274 -14.67 -62.32 -37.20
C LEU A 274 -15.16 -62.57 -35.77
N ALA A 275 -16.03 -61.70 -35.27
CA ALA A 275 -16.62 -61.80 -33.91
C ALA A 275 -17.49 -63.10 -33.79
N SER A 276 -18.23 -63.44 -34.83
CA SER A 276 -19.04 -64.69 -34.87
C SER A 276 -18.15 -65.93 -34.91
N GLN A 277 -17.05 -65.88 -35.69
CA GLN A 277 -16.03 -66.97 -35.71
C GLN A 277 -15.34 -67.12 -34.33
N ALA A 278 -14.93 -66.06 -33.71
CA ALA A 278 -14.32 -66.09 -32.37
C ALA A 278 -15.24 -66.65 -31.31
N ASN A 279 -16.53 -66.23 -31.34
CA ASN A 279 -17.55 -66.80 -30.43
C ASN A 279 -17.80 -68.29 -30.66
N ASN A 280 -17.79 -68.73 -31.91
CA ASN A 280 -17.91 -70.14 -32.25
C ASN A 280 -16.69 -70.97 -31.78
N MET A 281 -15.48 -70.39 -31.90
CA MET A 281 -14.27 -71.06 -31.36
C MET A 281 -14.31 -71.15 -29.83
N ARG A 282 -14.72 -70.10 -29.13
CA ARG A 282 -14.87 -70.12 -27.67
C ARG A 282 -15.89 -71.17 -27.23
N ARG A 283 -17.07 -71.23 -27.86
CA ARG A 283 -18.06 -72.26 -27.55
C ARG A 283 -17.61 -73.69 -27.86
N ARG A 284 -16.68 -73.87 -28.79
CA ARG A 284 -16.07 -75.20 -29.09
C ARG A 284 -15.00 -75.57 -28.05
N ALA A 285 -14.21 -74.61 -27.55
CA ALA A 285 -13.27 -74.82 -26.47
C ALA A 285 -13.99 -75.20 -25.16
N ASP A 286 -15.01 -74.42 -24.77
CA ASP A 286 -15.80 -74.67 -23.57
C ASP A 286 -16.54 -76.07 -23.63
N ARG A 287 -16.88 -76.56 -24.82
CA ARG A 287 -17.46 -77.90 -25.02
C ARG A 287 -16.42 -79.02 -25.05
N GLY A 288 -15.18 -78.68 -25.39
CA GLY A 288 -14.04 -79.66 -25.43
C GLY A 288 -13.59 -80.04 -24.04
N ASP A 289 -13.59 -79.09 -23.10
CA ASP A 289 -13.22 -79.32 -21.70
C ASP A 289 -14.30 -80.05 -20.87
N ALA A 290 -15.58 -80.01 -21.32
CA ALA A 290 -16.71 -80.70 -20.67
C ALA A 290 -16.80 -82.18 -21.02
N ASN A 291 -15.96 -82.71 -21.97
CA ASN A 291 -15.98 -84.12 -22.40
C ASN A 291 -14.72 -84.91 -21.99
N SER A 292 -13.88 -84.33 -21.09
CA SER A 292 -12.65 -84.96 -20.60
C SER A 292 -12.65 -85.17 -19.07
N GLU A 293 -13.84 -85.28 -18.45
CA GLU A 293 -14.01 -85.84 -17.10
C GLU A 293 -14.70 -87.21 -17.15
#